data_39e576ca2223eb68f0bb715e69a49c49
#
_entry.id   39e576ca2223eb68f0bb715e69a49c49
#
_cell.length_a   1.000
_cell.length_b   1.000
_cell.length_c   1.000
_cell.angle_alpha   90.00
_cell.angle_beta   90.00
_cell.angle_gamma   90.00
#
_symmetry.space_group_name_H-M   'P 1'
#
loop_
_entity.id
_entity.type
_entity.pdbx_description
1 polymer ?
#
loop_
_entity_poly.entity_id
_entity_poly.type
_entity_poly.pdbx_seq_one_letter_code
_entity_poly.pdbx_strand_id
1 'polypeptide(L)'
;MSSMTSMPGVFTATHKDGSTYYRVSITYKNKHISLGSYDDIKLAARAYRDADLLLHDDDGTPLSDMAAGHLLPDLNYPADTPLSFEKWVILINYRDNGMYFKTPIYIFKKFFLYFLTSERVLRFDVDDLFYYSTHKIMSRDGYLFVNDYGSQTSILSHYGIRSHAVCGRDYIFVNGDHNDFRYGNIHIINHYHGVQEMQRNGRTLYKAVIHIRGNFVAGIYSSEHEAAIAYNKAVELLASKGIIRNYPSNYIEDITPIEYAR
;
A
#
# COMPACT_ATOMS: atom_id res chain seq x y z
N MET A 1 13.27 13.14 -32.31
CA MET A 1 13.38 11.77 -32.87
C MET A 1 14.48 11.06 -32.11
N SER A 2 14.30 9.80 -31.71
CA SER A 2 15.37 9.01 -31.10
C SER A 2 16.07 8.20 -32.19
N SER A 3 17.42 8.25 -32.25
CA SER A 3 18.21 7.42 -33.13
C SER A 3 18.81 6.23 -32.37
N MET A 4 18.90 5.09 -33.02
CA MET A 4 19.52 3.90 -32.45
C MET A 4 21.01 4.09 -32.34
N THR A 5 21.60 3.75 -31.20
CA THR A 5 23.08 3.70 -31.03
C THR A 5 23.62 2.38 -31.55
N SER A 6 24.95 2.22 -31.61
CA SER A 6 25.57 0.91 -31.90
C SER A 6 25.41 -0.12 -30.76
N MET A 7 24.83 0.27 -29.64
CA MET A 7 24.62 -0.58 -28.45
C MET A 7 23.18 -1.13 -28.44
N PRO A 8 22.97 -2.43 -28.21
CA PRO A 8 21.63 -3.03 -28.15
C PRO A 8 20.74 -2.34 -27.11
N GLY A 9 19.48 -2.05 -27.48
CA GLY A 9 18.49 -1.48 -26.60
C GLY A 9 18.73 -0.06 -26.09
N VAL A 10 19.77 0.64 -26.59
CA VAL A 10 20.10 2.01 -26.20
C VAL A 10 19.78 2.97 -27.33
N PHE A 11 18.99 3.99 -27.05
CA PHE A 11 18.49 4.98 -28.01
C PHE A 11 18.88 6.38 -27.57
N THR A 12 19.51 7.16 -28.44
CA THR A 12 19.82 8.58 -28.18
C THR A 12 18.53 9.41 -28.28
N ALA A 13 18.30 10.30 -27.33
CA ALA A 13 17.23 11.29 -27.33
C ALA A 13 17.76 12.65 -26.86
N THR A 14 17.01 13.71 -27.15
CA THR A 14 17.43 15.10 -26.85
C THR A 14 16.34 15.75 -25.97
N HIS A 15 16.77 16.42 -24.91
CA HIS A 15 15.92 17.27 -24.07
C HIS A 15 15.54 18.57 -24.83
N LYS A 16 14.58 19.32 -24.28
CA LYS A 16 14.15 20.60 -24.85
C LYS A 16 15.25 21.67 -24.85
N ASP A 17 16.21 21.56 -23.95
CA ASP A 17 17.38 22.44 -23.81
C ASP A 17 18.54 22.08 -24.76
N GLY A 18 18.37 21.01 -25.57
CA GLY A 18 19.39 20.52 -26.51
C GLY A 18 20.37 19.51 -25.91
N SER A 19 20.31 19.21 -24.61
CA SER A 19 21.14 18.19 -23.99
C SER A 19 20.76 16.79 -24.44
N THR A 20 21.73 15.88 -24.52
CA THR A 20 21.53 14.50 -24.97
C THR A 20 21.37 13.57 -23.77
N TYR A 21 20.43 12.62 -23.88
CA TYR A 21 20.26 11.52 -22.93
C TYR A 21 19.99 10.21 -23.67
N TYR A 22 20.09 9.09 -22.95
CA TYR A 22 19.97 7.74 -23.51
C TYR A 22 18.80 7.02 -22.90
N ARG A 23 17.83 6.62 -23.73
CA ARG A 23 16.70 5.78 -23.32
C ARG A 23 17.09 4.32 -23.50
N VAL A 24 16.82 3.51 -22.48
CA VAL A 24 17.16 2.09 -22.49
C VAL A 24 15.90 1.25 -22.42
N SER A 25 15.83 0.23 -23.25
CA SER A 25 14.73 -0.74 -23.26
C SER A 25 15.22 -2.12 -23.69
N ILE A 26 14.51 -3.14 -23.20
CA ILE A 26 14.75 -4.55 -23.57
C ILE A 26 13.44 -5.20 -24.00
N THR A 27 13.52 -6.19 -24.89
CA THR A 27 12.37 -7.01 -25.26
C THR A 27 12.59 -8.42 -24.73
N TYR A 28 11.67 -8.88 -23.88
CA TYR A 28 11.70 -10.21 -23.29
C TYR A 28 10.31 -10.84 -23.34
N LYS A 29 10.20 -12.11 -23.72
CA LYS A 29 8.91 -12.84 -23.91
C LYS A 29 7.85 -12.00 -24.64
N ASN A 30 8.23 -11.37 -25.77
CA ASN A 30 7.40 -10.49 -26.61
C ASN A 30 6.92 -9.18 -25.91
N LYS A 31 7.47 -8.85 -24.74
CA LYS A 31 7.16 -7.61 -24.03
C LYS A 31 8.31 -6.62 -24.17
N HIS A 32 7.99 -5.41 -24.66
CA HIS A 32 8.92 -4.29 -24.66
C HIS A 32 8.90 -3.59 -23.30
N ILE A 33 10.06 -3.51 -22.64
CA ILE A 33 10.21 -3.02 -21.28
C ILE A 33 11.18 -1.84 -21.27
N SER A 34 10.72 -0.69 -20.78
CA SER A 34 11.62 0.45 -20.54
C SER A 34 12.43 0.21 -19.28
N LEU A 35 13.77 0.37 -19.41
CA LEU A 35 14.72 0.23 -18.30
C LEU A 35 15.09 1.56 -17.65
N GLY A 36 14.70 2.69 -18.27
CA GLY A 36 14.99 4.02 -17.77
C GLY A 36 15.63 4.93 -18.81
N SER A 37 16.07 6.10 -18.32
CA SER A 37 16.81 7.10 -19.10
C SER A 37 18.04 7.50 -18.31
N TYR A 38 19.17 7.70 -19.00
CA TYR A 38 20.48 7.93 -18.43
C TYR A 38 21.18 9.06 -19.19
N ASP A 39 21.93 9.89 -18.47
CA ASP A 39 22.71 10.97 -19.08
C ASP A 39 24.08 10.46 -19.61
N ASP A 40 24.51 9.29 -19.13
CA ASP A 40 25.78 8.65 -19.55
C ASP A 40 25.48 7.36 -20.34
N ILE A 41 26.10 7.26 -21.52
CA ILE A 41 25.98 6.11 -22.43
C ILE A 41 26.51 4.81 -21.80
N LYS A 42 27.56 4.90 -20.95
CA LYS A 42 28.12 3.72 -20.26
C LYS A 42 27.18 3.17 -19.22
N LEU A 43 26.49 4.06 -18.47
CA LEU A 43 25.44 3.67 -17.55
C LEU A 43 24.25 3.08 -18.29
N ALA A 44 23.85 3.67 -19.41
CA ALA A 44 22.80 3.15 -20.28
C ALA A 44 23.11 1.73 -20.79
N ALA A 45 24.33 1.51 -21.31
CA ALA A 45 24.77 0.22 -21.79
C ALA A 45 24.88 -0.82 -20.66
N ARG A 46 25.28 -0.38 -19.46
CA ARG A 46 25.32 -1.26 -18.28
C ARG A 46 23.92 -1.66 -17.82
N ALA A 47 22.97 -0.71 -17.79
CA ALA A 47 21.58 -1.01 -17.44
C ALA A 47 20.97 -2.07 -18.37
N TYR A 48 21.25 -2.00 -19.66
CA TYR A 48 20.83 -3.03 -20.61
C TYR A 48 21.43 -4.39 -20.29
N ARG A 49 22.77 -4.46 -20.11
CA ARG A 49 23.46 -5.72 -19.80
C ARG A 49 22.98 -6.36 -18.51
N ASP A 50 22.84 -5.55 -17.45
CA ASP A 50 22.40 -6.05 -16.14
C ASP A 50 20.97 -6.63 -16.23
N ALA A 51 20.08 -5.96 -17.00
CA ALA A 51 18.73 -6.46 -17.26
C ALA A 51 18.73 -7.72 -18.13
N ASP A 52 19.58 -7.80 -19.14
CA ASP A 52 19.71 -8.94 -20.04
C ASP A 52 20.22 -10.17 -19.29
N LEU A 53 21.28 -10.00 -18.48
CA LEU A 53 21.81 -11.06 -17.62
C LEU A 53 20.74 -11.55 -16.64
N LEU A 54 20.03 -10.63 -15.97
CA LEU A 54 18.98 -10.98 -15.00
C LEU A 54 17.86 -11.81 -15.66
N LEU A 55 17.42 -11.42 -16.85
CA LEU A 55 16.29 -12.05 -17.53
C LEU A 55 16.63 -13.40 -18.19
N HIS A 56 17.92 -13.62 -18.53
CA HIS A 56 18.41 -14.85 -19.16
C HIS A 56 19.26 -15.70 -18.21
N ASP A 57 19.24 -15.40 -16.90
CA ASP A 57 19.87 -16.24 -15.88
C ASP A 57 19.02 -17.50 -15.65
N ASP A 58 19.35 -18.55 -16.39
CA ASP A 58 18.66 -19.84 -16.31
C ASP A 58 18.99 -20.64 -15.04
N ASP A 59 20.04 -20.25 -14.28
CA ASP A 59 20.43 -20.88 -13.02
C ASP A 59 19.69 -20.31 -11.80
N GLY A 60 18.90 -19.24 -11.99
CA GLY A 60 18.13 -18.60 -10.92
C GLY A 60 16.98 -19.49 -10.45
N THR A 61 17.07 -20.07 -9.24
CA THR A 61 15.92 -20.71 -8.60
C THR A 61 14.84 -19.66 -8.37
N PRO A 62 13.58 -19.87 -8.85
CA PRO A 62 12.51 -18.92 -8.61
C PRO A 62 12.34 -18.63 -7.11
N LEU A 63 12.16 -17.37 -6.75
CA LEU A 63 11.97 -16.97 -5.35
C LEU A 63 10.74 -17.65 -4.71
N SER A 64 9.76 -18.03 -5.54
CA SER A 64 8.58 -18.80 -5.11
C SER A 64 8.94 -20.12 -4.43
N ASP A 65 10.05 -20.74 -4.79
CA ASP A 65 10.50 -22.01 -4.25
C ASP A 65 11.33 -21.86 -2.96
N MET A 66 11.85 -20.64 -2.72
CA MET A 66 12.66 -20.31 -1.53
C MET A 66 11.82 -19.82 -0.34
N ALA A 67 10.55 -19.42 -0.56
CA ALA A 67 9.73 -18.72 0.42
C ALA A 67 8.92 -19.64 1.35
N ALA A 68 9.49 -20.72 1.86
CA ALA A 68 8.86 -21.52 2.92
C ALA A 68 9.03 -20.93 4.33
N GLY A 69 9.59 -19.72 4.46
CA GLY A 69 9.88 -19.07 5.76
C GLY A 69 9.53 -17.57 5.79
N HIS A 70 9.51 -17.00 7.00
CA HIS A 70 9.23 -15.57 7.26
C HIS A 70 10.32 -14.60 6.78
N LEU A 71 11.37 -15.09 6.14
CA LEU A 71 12.47 -14.26 5.63
C LEU A 71 12.08 -13.63 4.30
N LEU A 72 12.44 -12.35 4.14
CA LEU A 72 12.34 -11.66 2.86
C LEU A 72 13.27 -12.34 1.85
N PRO A 73 12.83 -12.55 0.59
CA PRO A 73 13.67 -13.14 -0.42
C PRO A 73 14.85 -12.22 -0.70
N ASP A 74 16.05 -12.78 -0.77
CA ASP A 74 17.21 -12.07 -1.26
C ASP A 74 17.09 -11.91 -2.78
N LEU A 75 16.93 -10.67 -3.21
CA LEU A 75 16.78 -10.33 -4.61
C LEU A 75 18.13 -10.22 -5.34
N ASN A 76 19.25 -10.46 -4.66
CA ASN A 76 20.60 -10.33 -5.19
C ASN A 76 20.79 -8.99 -5.98
N TYR A 77 20.22 -7.89 -5.44
CA TYR A 77 20.28 -6.59 -6.08
C TYR A 77 21.71 -6.02 -6.02
N PRO A 78 22.40 -5.85 -7.15
CA PRO A 78 23.77 -5.38 -7.14
C PRO A 78 23.85 -3.91 -6.71
N ALA A 79 24.76 -3.61 -5.79
CA ALA A 79 24.92 -2.25 -5.25
C ALA A 79 25.35 -1.22 -6.31
N ASP A 80 25.95 -1.67 -7.40
CA ASP A 80 26.55 -0.84 -8.44
C ASP A 80 25.76 -0.87 -9.78
N THR A 81 24.61 -1.55 -9.85
CA THR A 81 23.75 -1.54 -11.03
C THR A 81 23.07 -0.18 -11.21
N PRO A 82 23.00 0.36 -12.44
CA PRO A 82 22.26 1.59 -12.72
C PRO A 82 20.73 1.38 -12.79
N LEU A 83 20.25 0.13 -12.77
CA LEU A 83 18.82 -0.16 -12.69
C LEU A 83 18.27 0.24 -11.33
N SER A 84 17.10 0.88 -11.30
CA SER A 84 16.44 1.14 -10.03
C SER A 84 16.00 -0.18 -9.35
N PHE A 85 15.98 -0.20 -8.03
CA PHE A 85 15.50 -1.35 -7.26
C PHE A 85 14.08 -1.77 -7.67
N GLU A 86 13.17 -0.81 -7.87
CA GLU A 86 11.82 -1.09 -8.38
C GLU A 86 11.87 -1.87 -9.71
N LYS A 87 12.74 -1.42 -10.64
CA LYS A 87 12.87 -2.08 -11.94
C LYS A 87 13.44 -3.48 -11.80
N TRP A 88 14.38 -3.68 -10.90
CA TRP A 88 14.96 -4.98 -10.59
C TRP A 88 13.89 -5.98 -10.14
N VAL A 89 13.06 -5.59 -9.16
CA VAL A 89 11.94 -6.42 -8.68
C VAL A 89 10.97 -6.78 -9.81
N ILE A 90 10.59 -5.79 -10.64
CA ILE A 90 9.68 -6.00 -11.79
C ILE A 90 10.24 -7.04 -12.76
N LEU A 91 11.54 -6.96 -13.06
CA LEU A 91 12.20 -7.89 -13.98
C LEU A 91 12.28 -9.30 -13.41
N ILE A 92 12.64 -9.45 -12.13
CA ILE A 92 12.67 -10.76 -11.46
C ILE A 92 11.27 -11.39 -11.47
N ASN A 93 10.23 -10.64 -11.08
CA ASN A 93 8.87 -11.18 -11.12
C ASN A 93 8.46 -11.60 -12.53
N TYR A 94 8.84 -10.82 -13.55
CA TYR A 94 8.50 -11.15 -14.94
C TYR A 94 9.27 -12.37 -15.45
N ARG A 95 10.54 -12.54 -15.07
CA ARG A 95 11.35 -13.72 -15.37
C ARG A 95 10.70 -14.98 -14.79
N ASP A 96 10.41 -14.95 -13.48
CA ASP A 96 9.99 -16.12 -12.70
C ASP A 96 8.51 -16.46 -12.92
N ASN A 97 7.64 -15.45 -12.90
CA ASN A 97 6.18 -15.64 -12.91
C ASN A 97 5.52 -15.37 -14.28
N GLY A 98 6.26 -14.83 -15.27
CA GLY A 98 5.72 -14.51 -16.59
C GLY A 98 4.73 -13.35 -16.63
N MET A 99 4.48 -12.68 -15.50
CA MET A 99 3.54 -11.57 -15.38
C MET A 99 4.27 -10.24 -15.18
N TYR A 100 4.05 -9.29 -16.10
CA TYR A 100 4.68 -7.97 -16.07
C TYR A 100 3.77 -6.96 -15.40
N PHE A 101 4.23 -6.35 -14.30
CA PHE A 101 3.60 -5.22 -13.63
C PHE A 101 4.44 -3.96 -13.76
N LYS A 102 3.81 -2.79 -13.58
CA LYS A 102 4.52 -1.50 -13.52
C LYS A 102 4.97 -1.14 -12.10
N THR A 103 4.46 -1.83 -11.12
CA THR A 103 4.75 -1.68 -9.70
C THR A 103 5.68 -2.79 -9.22
N PRO A 104 6.51 -2.57 -8.18
CA PRO A 104 7.51 -3.53 -7.71
C PRO A 104 6.88 -4.67 -6.90
N ILE A 105 6.16 -5.54 -7.60
CA ILE A 105 5.46 -6.69 -7.03
C ILE A 105 6.21 -7.97 -7.40
N TYR A 106 6.31 -8.89 -6.43
CA TYR A 106 6.67 -10.28 -6.64
C TYR A 106 5.55 -11.20 -6.15
N ILE A 107 5.08 -12.10 -7.03
CA ILE A 107 3.90 -12.95 -6.78
C ILE A 107 4.33 -14.30 -6.22
N PHE A 108 3.59 -14.75 -5.19
CA PHE A 108 3.56 -16.12 -4.70
C PHE A 108 2.17 -16.73 -4.90
N LYS A 109 2.03 -18.02 -4.63
CA LYS A 109 0.77 -18.76 -4.88
C LYS A 109 -0.46 -18.18 -4.17
N LYS A 110 -0.30 -17.67 -2.93
CA LYS A 110 -1.44 -17.21 -2.09
C LYS A 110 -1.35 -15.73 -1.71
N PHE A 111 -0.23 -15.09 -1.92
CA PHE A 111 0.02 -13.70 -1.54
C PHE A 111 1.04 -13.10 -2.51
N PHE A 112 1.22 -11.80 -2.45
CA PHE A 112 2.32 -11.13 -3.13
C PHE A 112 3.06 -10.20 -2.18
N LEU A 113 4.30 -9.92 -2.53
CA LEU A 113 5.12 -8.92 -1.89
C LEU A 113 5.15 -7.66 -2.73
N TYR A 114 4.99 -6.51 -2.08
CA TYR A 114 5.15 -5.19 -2.68
C TYR A 114 6.37 -4.52 -2.06
N PHE A 115 7.39 -4.26 -2.85
CA PHE A 115 8.66 -3.71 -2.39
C PHE A 115 8.63 -2.18 -2.44
N LEU A 116 8.42 -1.53 -1.29
CA LEU A 116 8.54 -0.08 -1.19
C LEU A 116 10.00 0.37 -1.31
N THR A 117 10.89 -0.35 -0.63
CA THR A 117 12.35 -0.21 -0.65
C THR A 117 12.98 -1.60 -0.50
N SER A 118 14.30 -1.70 -0.59
CA SER A 118 15.03 -2.94 -0.28
C SER A 118 14.81 -3.44 1.16
N GLU A 119 14.49 -2.53 2.10
CA GLU A 119 14.34 -2.82 3.52
C GLU A 119 12.88 -2.94 3.96
N ARG A 120 11.95 -2.30 3.22
CA ARG A 120 10.53 -2.28 3.55
C ARG A 120 9.69 -2.97 2.49
N VAL A 121 9.18 -4.13 2.85
CA VAL A 121 8.38 -4.98 1.96
C VAL A 121 7.03 -5.24 2.60
N LEU A 122 5.97 -4.95 1.85
CA LEU A 122 4.59 -5.17 2.27
C LEU A 122 4.09 -6.52 1.73
N ARG A 123 3.21 -7.17 2.48
CA ARG A 123 2.59 -8.44 2.09
C ARG A 123 1.09 -8.25 1.98
N PHE A 124 0.51 -8.72 0.87
CA PHE A 124 -0.92 -8.63 0.57
C PHE A 124 -1.46 -9.99 0.12
N ASP A 125 -2.76 -10.22 0.28
CA ASP A 125 -3.43 -11.34 -0.36
C ASP A 125 -3.47 -11.17 -1.88
N VAL A 126 -3.49 -12.28 -2.61
CA VAL A 126 -3.50 -12.26 -4.09
C VAL A 126 -4.73 -11.57 -4.66
N ASP A 127 -5.82 -11.47 -3.91
CA ASP A 127 -7.07 -10.81 -4.30
C ASP A 127 -6.86 -9.30 -4.56
N ASP A 128 -5.90 -8.68 -3.88
CA ASP A 128 -5.54 -7.26 -4.04
C ASP A 128 -4.55 -6.99 -5.19
N LEU A 129 -4.09 -8.04 -5.87
CA LEU A 129 -3.03 -7.94 -6.89
C LEU A 129 -3.38 -6.97 -8.02
N PHE A 130 -4.60 -7.04 -8.56
CA PHE A 130 -5.03 -6.16 -9.65
C PHE A 130 -5.01 -4.70 -9.26
N TYR A 131 -5.45 -4.39 -8.04
CA TYR A 131 -5.45 -3.04 -7.53
C TYR A 131 -4.02 -2.49 -7.42
N TYR A 132 -3.14 -3.15 -6.68
CA TYR A 132 -1.77 -2.67 -6.46
C TYR A 132 -0.83 -2.84 -7.66
N SER A 133 -1.19 -3.64 -8.66
CA SER A 133 -0.45 -3.71 -9.93
C SER A 133 -0.55 -2.42 -10.76
N THR A 134 -1.61 -1.63 -10.54
CA THR A 134 -1.90 -0.37 -11.25
C THR A 134 -1.78 0.86 -10.37
N HIS A 135 -1.92 0.73 -9.04
CA HIS A 135 -1.83 1.81 -8.07
C HIS A 135 -0.52 1.73 -7.29
N LYS A 136 0.38 2.68 -7.57
CA LYS A 136 1.66 2.74 -6.86
C LYS A 136 1.45 3.16 -5.41
N ILE A 137 1.92 2.33 -4.47
CA ILE A 137 1.93 2.66 -3.05
C ILE A 137 3.05 3.68 -2.78
N MET A 138 2.71 4.73 -2.07
CA MET A 138 3.61 5.78 -1.63
C MET A 138 3.65 5.84 -0.10
N SER A 139 4.74 6.34 0.45
CA SER A 139 4.91 6.54 1.89
C SER A 139 5.23 8.00 2.19
N ARG A 140 4.57 8.56 3.22
CA ARG A 140 4.89 9.87 3.78
C ARG A 140 4.74 9.81 5.30
N ASP A 141 5.79 10.14 6.04
CA ASP A 141 5.80 10.15 7.51
C ASP A 141 5.27 8.84 8.14
N GLY A 142 5.58 7.71 7.50
CA GLY A 142 5.13 6.39 7.94
C GLY A 142 3.75 5.97 7.39
N TYR A 143 2.94 6.91 6.88
CA TYR A 143 1.64 6.61 6.28
C TYR A 143 1.80 6.07 4.86
N LEU A 144 1.07 4.99 4.58
CA LEU A 144 1.01 4.36 3.27
C LEU A 144 -0.29 4.76 2.56
N PHE A 145 -0.17 5.18 1.31
CA PHE A 145 -1.30 5.63 0.51
C PHE A 145 -1.09 5.36 -0.97
N VAL A 146 -2.16 5.39 -1.72
CA VAL A 146 -2.18 5.37 -3.19
C VAL A 146 -2.84 6.64 -3.69
N ASN A 147 -2.49 7.06 -4.91
CA ASN A 147 -3.26 8.08 -5.63
C ASN A 147 -4.36 7.39 -6.42
N ASP A 148 -5.59 7.71 -6.09
CA ASP A 148 -6.77 7.20 -6.76
C ASP A 148 -7.70 8.36 -7.12
N TYR A 149 -8.01 8.50 -8.42
CA TYR A 149 -8.83 9.60 -8.98
C TYR A 149 -8.46 11.01 -8.47
N GLY A 150 -7.16 11.27 -8.30
CA GLY A 150 -6.66 12.59 -7.86
C GLY A 150 -6.69 12.83 -6.35
N SER A 151 -7.14 11.87 -5.55
CA SER A 151 -7.08 11.89 -4.09
C SER A 151 -6.07 10.89 -3.53
N GLN A 152 -5.49 11.24 -2.37
CA GLN A 152 -4.61 10.34 -1.62
C GLN A 152 -5.47 9.48 -0.69
N THR A 153 -5.51 8.19 -0.99
CA THR A 153 -6.29 7.21 -0.22
C THR A 153 -5.36 6.32 0.58
N SER A 154 -5.54 6.28 1.91
CA SER A 154 -4.78 5.37 2.77
C SER A 154 -5.01 3.92 2.36
N ILE A 155 -3.97 3.09 2.34
CA ILE A 155 -4.13 1.65 2.07
C ILE A 155 -4.98 0.96 3.15
N LEU A 156 -5.02 1.49 4.38
CA LEU A 156 -5.86 0.95 5.46
C LEU A 156 -7.35 1.13 5.18
N SER A 157 -7.76 2.14 4.39
CA SER A 157 -9.18 2.32 4.04
C SER A 157 -9.72 1.21 3.15
N HIS A 158 -8.87 0.51 2.42
CA HIS A 158 -9.22 -0.70 1.67
C HIS A 158 -9.75 -1.83 2.58
N TYR A 159 -9.31 -1.85 3.84
CA TYR A 159 -9.74 -2.80 4.87
C TYR A 159 -10.89 -2.26 5.72
N GLY A 160 -11.55 -1.16 5.34
CA GLY A 160 -12.59 -0.51 6.14
C GLY A 160 -12.05 0.26 7.36
N ILE A 161 -10.73 0.38 7.50
CA ILE A 161 -10.10 1.13 8.58
C ILE A 161 -10.15 2.62 8.25
N ARG A 162 -10.70 3.41 9.15
CA ARG A 162 -10.94 4.84 8.95
C ARG A 162 -9.69 5.68 9.05
N SER A 163 -9.74 6.85 8.43
CA SER A 163 -8.76 7.91 8.69
C SER A 163 -8.68 8.20 10.19
N HIS A 164 -7.48 8.37 10.71
CA HIS A 164 -7.19 8.61 12.12
C HIS A 164 -7.39 7.41 13.07
N ALA A 165 -7.66 6.20 12.57
CA ALA A 165 -7.60 4.99 13.37
C ALA A 165 -6.18 4.75 13.89
N VAL A 166 -6.08 4.31 15.14
CA VAL A 166 -4.80 4.10 15.84
C VAL A 166 -4.58 2.61 16.03
N CYS A 167 -3.46 2.11 15.52
CA CYS A 167 -3.05 0.73 15.74
C CYS A 167 -2.89 0.44 17.24
N GLY A 168 -3.36 -0.72 17.67
CA GLY A 168 -3.41 -1.12 19.09
C GLY A 168 -4.65 -0.65 19.84
N ARG A 169 -5.43 0.28 19.27
CA ARG A 169 -6.70 0.76 19.84
C ARG A 169 -7.89 0.47 18.94
N ASP A 170 -7.80 0.83 17.68
CA ASP A 170 -8.92 0.76 16.73
C ASP A 170 -8.81 -0.45 15.80
N TYR A 171 -7.60 -0.91 15.59
CA TYR A 171 -7.26 -2.15 14.87
C TYR A 171 -5.91 -2.69 15.33
N ILE A 172 -5.65 -3.96 15.05
CA ILE A 172 -4.37 -4.63 15.31
C ILE A 172 -3.92 -5.47 14.13
N PHE A 173 -2.61 -5.66 14.03
CA PHE A 173 -2.01 -6.73 13.24
C PHE A 173 -1.85 -7.96 14.14
N VAL A 174 -2.58 -9.03 13.85
CA VAL A 174 -2.69 -10.22 14.73
C VAL A 174 -1.33 -10.87 14.98
N ASN A 175 -0.47 -10.93 13.97
CA ASN A 175 0.88 -11.48 14.09
C ASN A 175 1.94 -10.45 14.55
N GLY A 176 1.54 -9.18 14.78
CA GLY A 176 2.42 -8.09 15.16
C GLY A 176 3.25 -7.48 14.01
N ASP A 177 3.17 -8.00 12.80
CA ASP A 177 3.87 -7.44 11.63
C ASP A 177 3.03 -6.36 10.95
N HIS A 178 3.43 -5.12 11.10
CA HIS A 178 2.79 -3.93 10.52
C HIS A 178 2.99 -3.78 9.00
N ASN A 179 3.74 -4.68 8.38
CA ASN A 179 3.91 -4.75 6.93
C ASN A 179 3.10 -5.89 6.30
N ASP A 180 2.42 -6.70 7.10
CA ASP A 180 1.58 -7.80 6.63
C ASP A 180 0.11 -7.37 6.58
N PHE A 181 -0.32 -6.94 5.39
CA PHE A 181 -1.66 -6.44 5.10
C PHE A 181 -2.62 -7.52 4.60
N ARG A 182 -2.35 -8.80 4.84
CA ARG A 182 -3.31 -9.84 4.52
C ARG A 182 -4.55 -9.72 5.41
N TYR A 183 -5.72 -9.98 4.84
CA TYR A 183 -7.02 -9.86 5.54
C TYR A 183 -7.05 -10.62 6.86
N GLY A 184 -6.51 -11.83 6.90
CA GLY A 184 -6.45 -12.63 8.12
C GLY A 184 -5.53 -12.08 9.22
N ASN A 185 -4.68 -11.10 8.90
CA ASN A 185 -3.77 -10.46 9.86
C ASN A 185 -4.29 -9.12 10.39
N ILE A 186 -5.30 -8.52 9.77
CA ILE A 186 -5.87 -7.25 10.21
C ILE A 186 -7.17 -7.53 10.97
N HIS A 187 -7.20 -7.14 12.23
CA HIS A 187 -8.41 -7.23 13.06
C HIS A 187 -8.86 -5.83 13.48
N ILE A 188 -10.11 -5.47 13.12
CA ILE A 188 -10.72 -4.19 13.49
C ILE A 188 -11.37 -4.35 14.86
N ILE A 189 -10.98 -3.49 15.82
CA ILE A 189 -11.52 -3.45 17.18
C ILE A 189 -12.68 -2.46 17.23
N ASN A 190 -12.51 -1.25 16.69
CA ASN A 190 -13.51 -0.18 16.71
C ASN A 190 -13.94 0.17 15.29
N HIS A 191 -15.18 -0.18 14.92
CA HIS A 191 -15.74 0.07 13.59
C HIS A 191 -16.25 1.50 13.41
N TYR A 192 -16.61 2.20 14.50
CA TYR A 192 -17.22 3.51 14.47
C TYR A 192 -16.32 4.62 15.01
N HIS A 193 -16.40 5.81 14.38
CA HIS A 193 -15.67 6.98 14.83
C HIS A 193 -16.13 7.43 16.21
N GLY A 194 -15.16 7.68 17.11
CA GLY A 194 -15.44 8.10 18.49
C GLY A 194 -16.02 6.99 19.37
N VAL A 195 -16.10 5.76 18.89
CA VAL A 195 -16.47 4.59 19.69
C VAL A 195 -15.20 3.85 20.11
N GLN A 196 -15.14 3.44 21.37
CA GLN A 196 -14.03 2.70 21.94
C GLN A 196 -14.55 1.49 22.73
N GLU A 197 -14.12 0.30 22.35
CA GLU A 197 -14.35 -0.91 23.13
C GLU A 197 -13.63 -0.81 24.49
N MET A 198 -14.29 -1.29 25.54
CA MET A 198 -13.72 -1.39 26.87
C MET A 198 -14.24 -2.64 27.61
N GLN A 199 -13.40 -3.20 28.45
CA GLN A 199 -13.79 -4.30 29.33
C GLN A 199 -14.10 -3.77 30.72
N ARG A 200 -15.27 -4.11 31.26
CA ARG A 200 -15.65 -3.77 32.64
C ARG A 200 -16.42 -4.91 33.29
N ASN A 201 -15.92 -5.41 34.41
CA ASN A 201 -16.53 -6.54 35.15
C ASN A 201 -16.79 -7.78 34.28
N GLY A 202 -15.85 -8.13 33.38
CA GLY A 202 -15.95 -9.28 32.47
C GLY A 202 -16.96 -9.10 31.33
N ARG A 203 -17.47 -7.89 31.11
CA ARG A 203 -18.36 -7.55 30.00
C ARG A 203 -17.70 -6.58 29.04
N THR A 204 -17.89 -6.81 27.75
CA THR A 204 -17.53 -5.85 26.72
C THR A 204 -18.56 -4.73 26.67
N LEU A 205 -18.10 -3.49 26.77
CA LEU A 205 -18.90 -2.28 26.68
C LEU A 205 -18.26 -1.33 25.66
N TYR A 206 -19.05 -0.40 25.16
CA TYR A 206 -18.64 0.55 24.14
C TYR A 206 -18.86 1.98 24.63
N LYS A 207 -17.78 2.77 24.60
CA LYS A 207 -17.77 4.15 25.09
C LYS A 207 -17.80 5.11 23.91
N ALA A 208 -18.80 6.00 23.87
CA ALA A 208 -18.86 7.10 22.91
C ALA A 208 -18.04 8.28 23.41
N VAL A 209 -17.00 8.70 22.64
CA VAL A 209 -16.05 9.76 23.03
C VAL A 209 -15.97 10.82 21.94
N ILE A 210 -16.16 12.08 22.33
CA ILE A 210 -15.96 13.26 21.46
C ILE A 210 -14.79 14.10 21.99
N HIS A 211 -13.93 14.53 21.08
CA HIS A 211 -12.82 15.42 21.43
C HIS A 211 -13.19 16.89 21.15
N ILE A 212 -13.47 17.66 22.20
CA ILE A 212 -13.80 19.10 22.10
C ILE A 212 -12.57 19.95 22.41
N ARG A 213 -12.09 19.98 23.61
CA ARG A 213 -10.81 20.53 24.11
C ARG A 213 -10.05 19.49 24.93
N GLY A 214 -10.64 18.34 25.13
CA GLY A 214 -10.23 17.12 25.77
C GLY A 214 -11.26 16.05 25.43
N ASN A 215 -11.08 14.84 25.92
CA ASN A 215 -11.99 13.72 25.67
C ASN A 215 -13.24 13.85 26.55
N PHE A 216 -14.39 14.05 25.91
CA PHE A 216 -15.70 14.04 26.55
C PHE A 216 -16.41 12.71 26.28
N VAL A 217 -16.86 12.01 27.32
CA VAL A 217 -17.59 10.76 27.22
C VAL A 217 -19.09 11.07 27.13
N ALA A 218 -19.70 10.81 25.97
CA ALA A 218 -21.13 10.98 25.73
C ALA A 218 -21.97 9.88 26.40
N GLY A 219 -21.40 8.68 26.55
CA GLY A 219 -22.05 7.56 27.24
C GLY A 219 -21.25 6.27 27.13
N ILE A 220 -21.74 5.22 27.85
CA ILE A 220 -21.22 3.84 27.79
C ILE A 220 -22.40 2.92 27.53
N TYR A 221 -22.27 2.06 26.54
CA TYR A 221 -23.37 1.26 25.99
C TYR A 221 -22.98 -0.22 25.92
N SER A 222 -23.97 -1.08 25.79
CA SER A 222 -23.78 -2.53 25.61
C SER A 222 -23.52 -2.94 24.16
N SER A 223 -23.86 -2.06 23.23
CA SER A 223 -23.70 -2.26 21.79
C SER A 223 -22.83 -1.17 21.17
N GLU A 224 -22.00 -1.56 20.21
CA GLU A 224 -21.18 -0.65 19.42
C GLU A 224 -22.05 0.32 18.60
N HIS A 225 -23.20 -0.17 18.08
CA HIS A 225 -24.18 0.64 17.34
C HIS A 225 -24.80 1.73 18.22
N GLU A 226 -25.22 1.39 19.47
CA GLU A 226 -25.76 2.38 20.42
C GLU A 226 -24.72 3.47 20.74
N ALA A 227 -23.46 3.10 20.92
CA ALA A 227 -22.39 4.06 21.16
C ALA A 227 -22.15 4.95 19.93
N ALA A 228 -22.27 4.40 18.72
CA ALA A 228 -22.14 5.15 17.46
C ALA A 228 -23.29 6.15 17.26
N ILE A 229 -24.53 5.77 17.60
CA ILE A 229 -25.70 6.67 17.61
C ILE A 229 -25.49 7.81 18.62
N ALA A 230 -25.08 7.47 19.82
CA ALA A 230 -24.82 8.45 20.86
C ALA A 230 -23.71 9.45 20.48
N TYR A 231 -22.68 8.97 19.79
CA TYR A 231 -21.66 9.85 19.21
C TYR A 231 -22.27 10.81 18.18
N ASN A 232 -23.05 10.31 17.22
CA ASN A 232 -23.68 11.16 16.19
C ASN A 232 -24.60 12.22 16.83
N LYS A 233 -25.48 11.81 17.76
CA LYS A 233 -26.37 12.73 18.50
C LYS A 233 -25.59 13.80 19.28
N ALA A 234 -24.46 13.43 19.88
CA ALA A 234 -23.63 14.38 20.59
C ALA A 234 -22.96 15.37 19.61
N VAL A 235 -22.57 14.95 18.39
CA VAL A 235 -22.07 15.85 17.33
C VAL A 235 -23.16 16.84 16.89
N GLU A 236 -24.40 16.36 16.67
CA GLU A 236 -25.54 17.20 16.31
C GLU A 236 -25.85 18.23 17.40
N LEU A 237 -25.83 17.83 18.66
CA LEU A 237 -26.01 18.72 19.81
C LEU A 237 -24.93 19.79 19.90
N LEU A 238 -23.67 19.44 19.63
CA LEU A 238 -22.57 20.41 19.61
C LEU A 238 -22.75 21.42 18.48
N ALA A 239 -23.12 20.95 17.29
CA ALA A 239 -23.40 21.80 16.14
C ALA A 239 -24.54 22.79 16.42
N SER A 240 -25.63 22.33 17.05
CA SER A 240 -26.77 23.19 17.46
C SER A 240 -26.38 24.27 18.48
N LYS A 241 -25.31 24.03 19.27
CA LYS A 241 -24.73 25.00 20.20
C LYS A 241 -23.62 25.86 19.60
N GLY A 242 -23.44 25.84 18.28
CA GLY A 242 -22.44 26.63 17.56
C GLY A 242 -21.00 26.08 17.63
N ILE A 243 -20.80 24.89 18.16
CA ILE A 243 -19.50 24.21 18.17
C ILE A 243 -19.36 23.40 16.90
N ILE A 244 -18.94 24.07 15.82
CA ILE A 244 -18.75 23.44 14.51
C ILE A 244 -17.29 23.03 14.36
N ARG A 245 -17.04 21.71 14.25
CA ARG A 245 -15.75 21.10 13.93
C ARG A 245 -15.98 20.00 12.92
N ASN A 246 -14.90 19.55 12.29
CA ASN A 246 -14.97 18.40 11.38
C ASN A 246 -15.09 17.09 12.21
N TYR A 247 -16.32 16.77 12.64
CA TYR A 247 -16.66 15.51 13.26
C TYR A 247 -17.32 14.60 12.22
N PRO A 248 -16.67 13.50 11.78
CA PRO A 248 -17.29 12.57 10.85
C PRO A 248 -18.50 11.91 11.48
N SER A 249 -19.63 11.87 10.77
CA SER A 249 -20.80 11.08 11.20
C SER A 249 -20.58 9.59 10.92
N ASN A 250 -21.05 8.75 11.80
CA ASN A 250 -21.07 7.30 11.60
C ASN A 250 -22.29 6.91 10.76
N TYR A 251 -22.03 6.17 9.68
CA TYR A 251 -23.10 5.45 8.99
C TYR A 251 -23.30 4.12 9.70
N ILE A 252 -24.52 3.81 10.08
CA ILE A 252 -24.89 2.59 10.81
C ILE A 252 -25.88 1.86 9.92
N GLU A 253 -25.48 0.67 9.45
CA GLU A 253 -26.32 -0.18 8.64
C GLU A 253 -27.48 -0.77 9.47
N ASP A 254 -28.58 -1.08 8.81
CA ASP A 254 -29.75 -1.78 9.38
C ASP A 254 -30.45 -1.09 10.57
N ILE A 255 -30.28 0.23 10.73
CA ILE A 255 -30.99 0.99 11.75
C ILE A 255 -32.21 1.72 11.17
N THR A 256 -33.35 1.55 11.79
CA THR A 256 -34.56 2.30 11.43
C THR A 256 -34.48 3.74 11.98
N PRO A 257 -35.20 4.73 11.35
CA PRO A 257 -35.28 6.08 11.89
C PRO A 257 -35.82 6.14 13.31
N ILE A 258 -36.72 5.19 13.68
CA ILE A 258 -37.30 5.09 15.02
C ILE A 258 -36.26 4.63 16.05
N GLU A 259 -35.43 3.66 15.71
CA GLU A 259 -34.34 3.19 16.57
C GLU A 259 -33.23 4.26 16.72
N TYR A 260 -32.93 5.00 15.63
CA TYR A 260 -32.00 6.13 15.71
C TYR A 260 -32.53 7.27 16.60
N ALA A 261 -33.86 7.50 16.62
CA ALA A 261 -34.45 8.57 17.40
C ALA A 261 -34.52 8.29 18.93
N ARG A 262 -34.57 7.02 19.34
CA ARG A 262 -34.56 6.61 20.75
C ARG A 262 -33.20 6.87 21.40
#